data_963f9a26630c5522c05f51217b501d61
#
_entry.id   963f9a26630c5522c05f51217b501d61
#
_cell.length_a   1.000
_cell.length_b   1.000
_cell.length_c   1.000
_cell.angle_alpha   90.00
_cell.angle_beta   90.00
_cell.angle_gamma   90.00
#
_symmetry.space_group_name_H-M   'P 1'
#
loop_
_entity.id
_entity.type
_entity.pdbx_description
1 polymer ?
#
loop_
_entity_poly.entity_id
_entity_poly.type
_entity_poly.pdbx_seq_one_letter_code
_entity_poly.pdbx_strand_id
1 'polypeptide(L)'
;KIWDAVNDPLIGWLSDRTKSRWGPRIPWMVAASVPLGFSLAAIWWTPTGSVLTKTIYYAIISIIVMTAYTSINLPFAALSTEISEKTAIRTRLNASRFTGSIIAGLTGLIIAGVVLGSEGSANNEYFLMGKISGCIAVAATLISCWGLAPFAKKARRPSGKVEAITLQFKRIF
;
A
#
# COMPACT_ATOMS: atom_id res chain seq x y z
N LYS A 1 11.43 -2.34 10.06
CA LYS A 1 12.52 -2.58 9.07
C LYS A 1 12.84 -4.07 8.89
N ILE A 2 12.91 -4.87 9.98
CA ILE A 2 13.12 -6.33 9.86
C ILE A 2 11.95 -6.99 9.12
N TRP A 3 10.72 -6.56 9.40
CA TRP A 3 9.54 -7.07 8.71
C TRP A 3 9.56 -6.78 7.21
N ASP A 4 9.95 -5.56 6.82
CA ASP A 4 10.04 -5.15 5.42
C ASP A 4 11.07 -5.99 4.65
N ALA A 5 12.22 -6.28 5.27
CA ALA A 5 13.26 -7.10 4.66
C ALA A 5 12.79 -8.51 4.25
N VAL A 6 11.80 -9.06 4.96
CA VAL A 6 11.18 -10.36 4.64
C VAL A 6 9.97 -10.21 3.73
N ASN A 7 9.14 -9.20 3.99
CA ASN A 7 7.86 -8.99 3.33
C ASN A 7 8.04 -8.54 1.86
N ASP A 8 8.99 -7.63 1.60
CA ASP A 8 9.20 -7.08 0.26
C ASP A 8 9.59 -8.14 -0.79
N PRO A 9 10.61 -9.02 -0.53
CA PRO A 9 10.94 -10.09 -1.48
C PRO A 9 9.80 -11.10 -1.67
N LEU A 10 9.06 -11.40 -0.59
CA LEU A 10 7.95 -12.34 -0.64
C LEU A 10 6.81 -11.83 -1.54
N ILE A 11 6.40 -10.58 -1.33
CA ILE A 11 5.34 -9.94 -2.12
C ILE A 11 5.77 -9.75 -3.57
N GLY A 12 7.03 -9.33 -3.80
CA GLY A 12 7.60 -9.22 -5.14
C GLY A 12 7.51 -10.55 -5.89
N TRP A 13 7.98 -11.62 -5.29
CA TRP A 13 7.96 -12.94 -5.88
C TRP A 13 6.55 -13.49 -6.14
N LEU A 14 5.63 -13.30 -5.20
CA LEU A 14 4.24 -13.71 -5.35
C LEU A 14 3.53 -12.92 -6.45
N SER A 15 3.72 -11.61 -6.49
CA SER A 15 3.08 -10.75 -7.49
C SER A 15 3.57 -11.06 -8.90
N ASP A 16 4.86 -11.37 -9.09
CA ASP A 16 5.42 -11.67 -10.40
C ASP A 16 4.94 -13.03 -10.97
N ARG A 17 4.58 -13.97 -10.10
CA ARG A 17 4.05 -15.30 -10.49
C ARG A 17 2.55 -15.31 -10.77
N THR A 18 1.84 -14.29 -10.40
CA THR A 18 0.38 -14.26 -10.55
C THR A 18 -0.02 -14.10 -12.02
N LYS A 19 -0.85 -15.02 -12.50
CA LYS A 19 -1.42 -14.98 -13.85
C LYS A 19 -2.81 -14.36 -13.79
N SER A 20 -2.99 -13.15 -14.36
CA SER A 20 -4.27 -12.45 -14.37
C SER A 20 -4.53 -11.78 -15.71
N ARG A 21 -5.84 -11.60 -16.02
CA ARG A 21 -6.31 -10.83 -17.20
C ARG A 21 -5.93 -9.35 -17.14
N TRP A 22 -5.68 -8.83 -15.95
CA TRP A 22 -5.32 -7.43 -15.69
C TRP A 22 -3.82 -7.21 -15.54
N GLY A 23 -3.01 -8.24 -15.85
CA GLY A 23 -1.58 -8.28 -15.57
C GLY A 23 -1.29 -8.91 -14.20
N PRO A 24 -0.02 -9.26 -13.93
CA PRO A 24 0.34 -10.00 -12.72
C PRO A 24 0.18 -9.17 -11.42
N ARG A 25 0.32 -7.85 -11.50
CA ARG A 25 0.46 -6.96 -10.35
C ARG A 25 -0.83 -6.29 -9.88
N ILE A 26 -1.76 -5.98 -10.81
CA ILE A 26 -3.03 -5.31 -10.48
C ILE A 26 -3.87 -6.09 -9.45
N PRO A 27 -4.04 -7.44 -9.56
CA PRO A 27 -4.85 -8.18 -8.60
C PRO A 27 -4.33 -8.07 -7.16
N TRP A 28 -3.01 -8.00 -6.98
CA TRP A 28 -2.39 -7.83 -5.67
C TRP A 28 -2.73 -6.48 -5.05
N MET A 29 -2.66 -5.42 -5.85
CA MET A 29 -3.02 -4.08 -5.40
C MET A 29 -4.49 -4.00 -5.02
N VAL A 30 -5.38 -4.59 -5.83
CA VAL A 30 -6.83 -4.63 -5.54
C VAL A 30 -7.10 -5.46 -4.28
N ALA A 31 -6.53 -6.65 -4.17
CA ALA A 31 -6.72 -7.51 -3.00
C ALA A 31 -6.19 -6.87 -1.71
N ALA A 32 -5.05 -6.17 -1.78
CA ALA A 32 -4.44 -5.51 -0.63
C ALA A 32 -5.13 -4.20 -0.24
N SER A 33 -5.93 -3.59 -1.13
CA SER A 33 -6.64 -2.34 -0.82
C SER A 33 -7.63 -2.50 0.32
N VAL A 34 -8.35 -3.63 0.37
CA VAL A 34 -9.35 -3.91 1.42
C VAL A 34 -8.70 -4.06 2.80
N PRO A 35 -7.69 -4.95 3.00
CA PRO A 35 -7.02 -5.04 4.30
C PRO A 35 -6.30 -3.73 4.68
N LEU A 36 -5.78 -2.96 3.72
CA LEU A 36 -5.20 -1.64 4.00
C LEU A 36 -6.26 -0.70 4.58
N GLY A 37 -7.40 -0.53 3.92
CA GLY A 37 -8.47 0.35 4.39
C GLY A 37 -9.02 -0.06 5.75
N PHE A 38 -9.23 -1.36 5.96
CA PHE A 38 -9.69 -1.89 7.25
C PHE A 38 -8.67 -1.65 8.37
N SER A 39 -7.38 -1.95 8.12
CA SER A 39 -6.33 -1.78 9.12
C SER A 39 -6.05 -0.31 9.44
N LEU A 40 -6.19 0.61 8.46
CA LEU A 40 -6.13 2.05 8.69
C LEU A 40 -7.28 2.52 9.59
N ALA A 41 -8.49 2.00 9.42
CA ALA A 41 -9.59 2.30 10.35
C ALA A 41 -9.33 1.71 11.74
N ALA A 42 -8.82 0.49 11.80
CA ALA A 42 -8.56 -0.22 13.06
C ALA A 42 -7.43 0.41 13.89
N ILE A 43 -6.42 1.02 13.27
CA ILE A 43 -5.31 1.66 14.02
C ILE A 43 -5.81 2.85 14.87
N TRP A 44 -6.90 3.50 14.45
CA TRP A 44 -7.52 4.60 15.18
C TRP A 44 -8.54 4.16 16.23
N TRP A 45 -8.85 2.86 16.29
CA TRP A 45 -9.72 2.31 17.33
C TRP A 45 -8.89 1.92 18.55
N THR A 46 -9.29 2.41 19.72
CA THR A 46 -8.60 2.09 20.97
C THR A 46 -9.33 0.96 21.69
N PRO A 47 -8.74 -0.25 21.78
CA PRO A 47 -9.34 -1.35 22.50
C PRO A 47 -9.40 -1.06 24.00
N THR A 48 -10.47 -1.53 24.66
CA THR A 48 -10.58 -1.53 26.12
C THR A 48 -9.75 -2.68 26.70
N GLY A 49 -9.06 -2.44 27.82
CA GLY A 49 -8.27 -3.47 28.47
C GLY A 49 -6.94 -2.99 29.02
N SER A 50 -6.10 -3.94 29.42
CA SER A 50 -4.77 -3.69 29.99
C SER A 50 -3.79 -3.10 28.98
N VAL A 51 -2.70 -2.51 29.47
CA VAL A 51 -1.61 -2.00 28.63
C VAL A 51 -1.08 -3.08 27.68
N LEU A 52 -0.94 -4.30 28.20
CA LEU A 52 -0.47 -5.45 27.39
C LEU A 52 -1.42 -5.74 26.22
N THR A 53 -2.73 -5.74 26.45
CA THR A 53 -3.74 -5.96 25.40
C THR A 53 -3.63 -4.90 24.29
N LYS A 54 -3.49 -3.62 24.67
CA LYS A 54 -3.31 -2.52 23.74
C LYS A 54 -2.02 -2.66 22.93
N THR A 55 -0.92 -3.01 23.59
CA THR A 55 0.38 -3.20 22.92
C THR A 55 0.32 -4.32 21.89
N ILE A 56 -0.26 -5.47 22.23
CA ILE A 56 -0.40 -6.61 21.30
C ILE A 56 -1.31 -6.21 20.13
N TYR A 57 -2.43 -5.55 20.40
CA TYR A 57 -3.35 -5.09 19.38
C TYR A 57 -2.65 -4.19 18.35
N TYR A 58 -1.98 -3.13 18.82
CA TYR A 58 -1.30 -2.19 17.92
C TYR A 58 -0.11 -2.84 17.18
N ALA A 59 0.58 -3.79 17.79
CA ALA A 59 1.65 -4.54 17.12
C ALA A 59 1.08 -5.35 15.94
N ILE A 60 -0.02 -6.08 16.14
CA ILE A 60 -0.68 -6.87 15.09
C ILE A 60 -1.21 -5.97 13.97
N ILE A 61 -1.93 -4.91 14.32
CA ILE A 61 -2.48 -3.98 13.33
C ILE A 61 -1.36 -3.31 12.52
N SER A 62 -0.27 -2.91 13.17
CA SER A 62 0.88 -2.31 12.47
C SER A 62 1.51 -3.27 11.45
N ILE A 63 1.63 -4.56 11.78
CA ILE A 63 2.12 -5.58 10.86
C ILE A 63 1.17 -5.70 9.64
N ILE A 64 -0.14 -5.70 9.87
CA ILE A 64 -1.14 -5.79 8.80
C ILE A 64 -1.08 -4.55 7.89
N VAL A 65 -1.01 -3.33 8.47
CA VAL A 65 -0.86 -2.08 7.70
C VAL A 65 0.39 -2.12 6.84
N MET A 66 1.55 -2.48 7.42
CA MET A 66 2.81 -2.56 6.69
C MET A 66 2.73 -3.57 5.53
N THR A 67 2.19 -4.75 5.80
CA THR A 67 2.05 -5.80 4.78
C THR A 67 1.11 -5.37 3.65
N ALA A 68 -0.04 -4.80 3.99
CA ALA A 68 -1.00 -4.32 3.00
C ALA A 68 -0.44 -3.14 2.19
N TYR A 69 0.27 -2.21 2.84
CA TYR A 69 0.94 -1.10 2.17
C TYR A 69 2.01 -1.57 1.19
N THR A 70 2.88 -2.49 1.60
CA THR A 70 3.90 -3.08 0.73
C THR A 70 3.27 -3.81 -0.45
N SER A 71 2.17 -4.54 -0.22
CA SER A 71 1.44 -5.28 -1.27
C SER A 71 0.83 -4.37 -2.36
N ILE A 72 0.66 -3.08 -2.07
CA ILE A 72 0.24 -2.08 -3.05
C ILE A 72 1.45 -1.36 -3.64
N ASN A 73 2.33 -0.86 -2.78
CA ASN A 73 3.41 0.04 -3.19
C ASN A 73 4.46 -0.65 -4.05
N LEU A 74 4.82 -1.89 -3.73
CA LEU A 74 5.85 -2.64 -4.45
C LEU A 74 5.41 -3.02 -5.88
N PRO A 75 4.22 -3.64 -6.10
CA PRO A 75 3.72 -3.90 -7.45
C PRO A 75 3.50 -2.61 -8.27
N PHE A 76 3.05 -1.53 -7.63
CA PHE A 76 2.89 -0.23 -8.28
C PHE A 76 4.23 0.35 -8.75
N ALA A 77 5.25 0.35 -7.88
CA ALA A 77 6.60 0.82 -8.22
C ALA A 77 7.20 0.03 -9.38
N ALA A 78 7.08 -1.29 -9.33
CA ALA A 78 7.57 -2.16 -10.36
C ALA A 78 6.82 -1.97 -11.70
N LEU A 79 5.48 -1.79 -11.66
CA LEU A 79 4.69 -1.49 -12.85
C LEU A 79 5.12 -0.16 -13.50
N SER A 80 5.44 0.85 -12.69
CA SER A 80 5.89 2.15 -13.20
C SER A 80 7.18 2.07 -14.01
N THR A 81 8.06 1.13 -13.68
CA THR A 81 9.30 0.89 -14.44
C THR A 81 9.09 0.08 -15.72
N GLU A 82 8.04 -0.72 -15.79
CA GLU A 82 7.70 -1.55 -16.95
C GLU A 82 6.89 -0.81 -18.01
N ILE A 83 6.14 0.23 -17.63
CA ILE A 83 5.30 1.00 -18.55
C ILE A 83 6.13 1.73 -19.61
N SER A 84 7.34 2.16 -19.29
CA SER A 84 8.20 2.89 -20.24
C SER A 84 9.68 2.68 -19.98
N GLU A 85 10.43 2.48 -21.06
CA GLU A 85 11.91 2.48 -21.04
C GLU A 85 12.49 3.91 -21.05
N LYS A 86 11.67 4.93 -21.42
CA LYS A 86 12.10 6.33 -21.49
C LYS A 86 12.23 6.94 -20.11
N THR A 87 13.43 7.37 -19.74
CA THR A 87 13.74 8.00 -18.44
C THR A 87 12.82 9.19 -18.15
N ALA A 88 12.53 10.03 -19.15
CA ALA A 88 11.64 11.18 -18.99
C ALA A 88 10.22 10.81 -18.54
N ILE A 89 9.67 9.68 -19.00
CA ILE A 89 8.35 9.20 -18.59
C ILE A 89 8.39 8.66 -17.17
N ARG A 90 9.44 7.91 -16.80
CA ARG A 90 9.64 7.43 -15.43
C ARG A 90 9.76 8.59 -14.44
N THR A 91 10.52 9.63 -14.79
CA THR A 91 10.65 10.84 -13.96
C THR A 91 9.31 11.53 -13.77
N ARG A 92 8.49 11.67 -14.83
CA ARG A 92 7.13 12.24 -14.74
C ARG A 92 6.21 11.41 -13.84
N LEU A 93 6.25 10.09 -13.96
CA LEU A 93 5.47 9.19 -13.10
C LEU A 93 5.88 9.31 -11.63
N ASN A 94 7.17 9.36 -11.34
CA ASN A 94 7.65 9.58 -9.97
C ASN A 94 7.28 10.96 -9.45
N ALA A 95 7.43 12.01 -10.25
CA ALA A 95 7.03 13.37 -9.87
C ALA A 95 5.53 13.43 -9.53
N SER A 96 4.67 12.81 -10.33
CA SER A 96 3.22 12.77 -10.04
C SER A 96 2.90 12.00 -8.75
N ARG A 97 3.65 10.93 -8.43
CA ARG A 97 3.53 10.23 -7.13
C ARG A 97 3.87 11.14 -5.96
N PHE A 98 5.00 11.84 -6.02
CA PHE A 98 5.41 12.76 -4.96
C PHE A 98 4.42 13.90 -4.78
N THR A 99 3.97 14.52 -5.89
CA THR A 99 2.93 15.56 -5.83
C THR A 99 1.63 15.03 -5.23
N GLY A 100 1.18 13.85 -5.64
CA GLY A 100 0.00 13.19 -5.08
C GLY A 100 0.17 12.88 -3.57
N SER A 101 1.35 12.46 -3.15
CA SER A 101 1.66 12.20 -1.74
C SER A 101 1.59 13.47 -0.89
N ILE A 102 2.11 14.59 -1.39
CA ILE A 102 2.05 15.90 -0.70
C ILE A 102 0.59 16.36 -0.60
N ILE A 103 -0.17 16.29 -1.68
CA ILE A 103 -1.59 16.67 -1.69
C ILE A 103 -2.38 15.80 -0.71
N ALA A 104 -2.16 14.49 -0.72
CA ALA A 104 -2.81 13.56 0.20
C ALA A 104 -2.45 13.86 1.67
N GLY A 105 -1.19 14.18 1.96
CA GLY A 105 -0.74 14.58 3.29
C GLY A 105 -1.42 15.86 3.79
N LEU A 106 -1.49 16.89 2.94
CA LEU A 106 -2.17 18.15 3.27
C LEU A 106 -3.68 17.93 3.46
N THR A 107 -4.30 17.15 2.58
CA THR A 107 -5.74 16.80 2.68
C THR A 107 -6.01 16.04 4.00
N GLY A 108 -5.15 15.09 4.35
CA GLY A 108 -5.24 14.36 5.62
C GLY A 108 -5.15 15.27 6.83
N LEU A 109 -4.26 16.26 6.79
CA LEU A 109 -4.10 17.26 7.87
C LEU A 109 -5.35 18.14 8.00
N ILE A 110 -5.94 18.58 6.88
CA ILE A 110 -7.18 19.38 6.88
C ILE A 110 -8.34 18.54 7.43
N ILE A 111 -8.50 17.30 6.99
CA ILE A 111 -9.54 16.38 7.50
C ILE A 111 -9.36 16.18 9.01
N ALA A 112 -8.12 15.99 9.48
CA ALA A 112 -7.81 15.87 10.90
C ALA A 112 -8.24 17.11 11.67
N GLY A 113 -7.90 18.31 11.17
CA GLY A 113 -8.26 19.57 11.81
C GLY A 113 -9.78 19.77 11.90
N VAL A 114 -10.52 19.42 10.87
CA VAL A 114 -11.98 19.55 10.85
C VAL A 114 -12.66 18.52 11.78
N VAL A 115 -12.22 17.27 11.74
CA VAL A 115 -12.84 16.19 12.52
C VAL A 115 -12.51 16.34 14.01
N LEU A 116 -11.26 16.64 14.36
CA LEU A 116 -10.84 16.79 15.76
C LEU A 116 -11.20 18.16 16.35
N GLY A 117 -11.58 19.13 15.54
CA GLY A 117 -12.09 20.43 16.00
C GLY A 117 -13.59 20.44 16.29
N SER A 118 -14.31 19.33 16.07
CA SER A 118 -15.72 19.21 16.41
C SER A 118 -15.88 18.88 17.91
N GLU A 119 -16.93 19.40 18.55
CA GLU A 119 -17.20 19.18 19.98
C GLU A 119 -17.80 17.78 20.26
N GLY A 120 -17.08 16.71 19.90
CA GLY A 120 -17.51 15.34 20.09
C GLY A 120 -16.69 14.58 21.15
N SER A 121 -17.04 13.30 21.35
CA SER A 121 -16.23 12.41 22.19
C SER A 121 -14.97 12.02 21.42
N ALA A 122 -13.77 12.34 21.95
CA ALA A 122 -12.49 12.13 21.31
C ALA A 122 -12.31 10.73 20.67
N ASN A 123 -12.76 9.67 21.35
CA ASN A 123 -12.67 8.30 20.81
C ASN A 123 -13.48 8.08 19.53
N ASN A 124 -14.67 8.70 19.42
CA ASN A 124 -15.51 8.57 18.24
C ASN A 124 -14.95 9.36 17.05
N GLU A 125 -14.36 10.49 17.31
CA GLU A 125 -13.74 11.36 16.31
C GLU A 125 -12.50 10.70 15.68
N TYR A 126 -11.61 10.15 16.50
CA TYR A 126 -10.44 9.40 16.00
C TYR A 126 -10.88 8.20 15.15
N PHE A 127 -11.88 7.44 15.61
CA PHE A 127 -12.37 6.30 14.83
C PHE A 127 -13.06 6.72 13.53
N LEU A 128 -13.78 7.85 13.53
CA LEU A 128 -14.36 8.43 12.31
C LEU A 128 -13.29 8.83 11.32
N MET A 129 -12.22 9.50 11.79
CA MET A 129 -11.08 9.86 10.97
C MET A 129 -10.41 8.63 10.36
N GLY A 130 -10.25 7.55 11.13
CA GLY A 130 -9.73 6.28 10.64
C GLY A 130 -10.58 5.67 9.52
N LYS A 131 -11.91 5.70 9.67
CA LYS A 131 -12.84 5.22 8.63
C LYS A 131 -12.75 6.05 7.36
N ILE A 132 -12.74 7.37 7.48
CA ILE A 132 -12.62 8.27 6.32
C ILE A 132 -11.29 8.02 5.59
N SER A 133 -10.18 7.97 6.32
CA SER A 133 -8.86 7.71 5.76
C SER A 133 -8.77 6.35 5.08
N GLY A 134 -9.36 5.31 5.70
CA GLY A 134 -9.44 3.97 5.14
C GLY A 134 -10.25 3.93 3.83
N CYS A 135 -11.41 4.57 3.80
CA CYS A 135 -12.24 4.66 2.59
C CYS A 135 -11.52 5.41 1.45
N ILE A 136 -10.84 6.52 1.77
CA ILE A 136 -10.06 7.28 0.78
C ILE A 136 -8.92 6.42 0.23
N ALA A 137 -8.20 5.69 1.08
CA ALA A 137 -7.10 4.82 0.66
C ALA A 137 -7.58 3.71 -0.27
N VAL A 138 -8.70 3.05 0.03
CA VAL A 138 -9.31 2.03 -0.83
C VAL A 138 -9.74 2.65 -2.16
N ALA A 139 -10.48 3.75 -2.14
CA ALA A 139 -10.96 4.41 -3.35
C ALA A 139 -9.80 4.86 -4.24
N ALA A 140 -8.77 5.50 -3.68
CA ALA A 140 -7.59 5.94 -4.41
C ALA A 140 -6.83 4.76 -5.04
N THR A 141 -6.69 3.64 -4.32
CA THR A 141 -6.04 2.44 -4.83
C THR A 141 -6.84 1.84 -5.99
N LEU A 142 -8.15 1.72 -5.85
CA LEU A 142 -9.02 1.17 -6.90
C LEU A 142 -9.03 2.04 -8.17
N ILE A 143 -9.11 3.36 -8.01
CA ILE A 143 -9.01 4.31 -9.13
C ILE A 143 -7.65 4.18 -9.83
N SER A 144 -6.57 4.08 -9.06
CA SER A 144 -5.22 3.87 -9.62
C SER A 144 -5.12 2.55 -10.38
N CYS A 145 -5.66 1.46 -9.83
CA CYS A 145 -5.69 0.15 -10.48
C CYS A 145 -6.50 0.19 -11.78
N TRP A 146 -7.65 0.86 -11.79
CA TRP A 146 -8.48 1.01 -12.98
C TRP A 146 -7.76 1.80 -14.08
N GLY A 147 -7.13 2.93 -13.73
CA GLY A 147 -6.35 3.72 -14.67
C GLY A 147 -5.11 3.01 -15.23
N LEU A 148 -4.47 2.15 -14.41
CA LEU A 148 -3.27 1.41 -14.81
C LEU A 148 -3.57 0.09 -15.54
N ALA A 149 -4.78 -0.46 -15.44
CA ALA A 149 -5.13 -1.75 -16.02
C ALA A 149 -4.85 -1.87 -17.55
N PRO A 150 -5.12 -0.86 -18.40
CA PRO A 150 -4.81 -0.94 -19.83
C PRO A 150 -3.30 -0.97 -20.11
N PHE A 151 -2.50 -0.31 -19.28
CA PHE A 151 -1.03 -0.27 -19.40
C PHE A 151 -0.40 -1.55 -18.86
N ALA A 152 -0.91 -2.09 -17.75
CA ALA A 152 -0.43 -3.32 -17.15
C ALA A 152 -0.61 -4.55 -18.08
N LYS A 153 -1.61 -4.56 -18.93
CA LYS A 153 -1.80 -5.59 -19.97
C LYS A 153 -0.71 -5.55 -21.05
N LYS A 154 -0.21 -4.35 -21.38
CA LYS A 154 0.81 -4.12 -22.40
C LYS A 154 2.23 -4.17 -21.81
N ALA A 155 2.37 -4.07 -20.51
CA ALA A 155 3.65 -4.14 -19.83
C ALA A 155 4.34 -5.47 -20.14
N ARG A 156 5.62 -5.38 -20.50
CA ARG A 156 6.44 -6.53 -20.86
C ARG A 156 6.51 -7.48 -19.66
N ARG A 157 6.10 -8.71 -19.86
CA ARG A 157 6.36 -9.75 -18.85
C ARG A 157 7.86 -9.78 -18.59
N PRO A 158 8.33 -9.78 -17.33
CA PRO A 158 9.75 -9.87 -17.05
C PRO A 158 10.31 -11.09 -17.77
N SER A 159 11.12 -10.85 -18.80
CA SER A 159 11.82 -11.86 -19.58
C SER A 159 13.09 -12.29 -18.83
N GLY A 160 13.02 -12.44 -17.52
CA GLY A 160 14.12 -12.91 -16.71
C GLY A 160 13.80 -14.29 -16.17
N LYS A 161 14.70 -15.26 -16.35
CA LYS A 161 14.77 -16.44 -15.50
C LYS A 161 14.73 -15.90 -14.08
N VAL A 162 13.66 -16.21 -13.36
CA VAL A 162 13.58 -15.93 -11.91
C VAL A 162 14.76 -16.66 -11.30
N GLU A 163 15.85 -15.95 -11.02
CA GLU A 163 16.92 -16.51 -10.21
C GLU A 163 16.27 -17.00 -8.93
N ALA A 164 16.46 -18.26 -8.63
CA ALA A 164 15.88 -18.85 -7.45
C ALA A 164 16.22 -17.96 -6.26
N ILE A 165 15.23 -17.67 -5.43
CA ILE A 165 15.38 -16.83 -4.21
C ILE A 165 16.62 -17.23 -3.43
N THR A 166 16.95 -18.53 -3.40
CA THR A 166 18.17 -19.09 -2.82
C THR A 166 19.46 -18.48 -3.39
N LEU A 167 19.51 -18.10 -4.67
CA LEU A 167 20.69 -17.47 -5.26
C LEU A 167 20.79 -15.98 -4.92
N GLN A 168 19.65 -15.29 -4.78
CA GLN A 168 19.63 -13.90 -4.33
C GLN A 168 20.03 -13.79 -2.85
N PHE A 169 19.51 -14.66 -1.99
CA PHE A 169 19.94 -14.72 -0.58
C PHE A 169 21.44 -15.06 -0.43
N LYS A 170 21.97 -15.95 -1.27
CA LYS A 170 23.41 -16.34 -1.25
C LYS A 170 24.35 -15.22 -1.72
N ARG A 171 23.85 -14.18 -2.40
CA ARG A 171 24.63 -12.99 -2.78
C ARG A 171 24.64 -11.88 -1.73
N ILE A 172 23.72 -11.92 -0.78
CA ILE A 172 23.55 -10.89 0.25
C ILE A 172 24.29 -11.29 1.55
N PHE A 173 24.49 -12.58 1.74
CA PHE A 173 25.23 -13.19 2.87
C PHE A 173 26.43 -14.01 2.33
#